data_5336325d53b2de39235e215e7878a76a
#
_entry.id   5336325d53b2de39235e215e7878a76a
#
_cell.length_a   1.000
_cell.length_b   1.000
_cell.length_c   1.000
_cell.angle_alpha   90.00
_cell.angle_beta   90.00
_cell.angle_gamma   90.00
#
_symmetry.space_group_name_H-M   'P 1'
#
loop_
_entity.id
_entity.type
_entity.pdbx_description
1 polymer ?
#
loop_
_entity_poly.entity_id
_entity_poly.type
_entity_poly.pdbx_seq_one_letter_code
_entity_poly.pdbx_strand_id
1 'polypeptide(L)'
;MIIIDKNGRLFGKLNLIDLAVILVIVVAAAALGMKLFGNDAVEAVTSPDVTVSYQVVCEDVPEAVAEYCTENYAGQLLSSGKLLNAYITGCEAVEMPDETIDLYFTIEGTASYAGYTYKMGSQEVRVGMEHLVKTSDIECNGVICALEAKHG
;
A
#
# COMPACT_ATOMS: atom_id res chain seq x y z
N MET A 1 -45.43 26.65 -17.44
CA MET A 1 -44.09 27.00 -16.92
C MET A 1 -43.08 26.69 -18.03
N ILE A 2 -42.50 27.69 -18.64
CA ILE A 2 -41.52 27.50 -19.71
C ILE A 2 -40.14 27.38 -19.04
N ILE A 3 -39.60 26.16 -19.03
CA ILE A 3 -38.32 25.86 -18.42
C ILE A 3 -37.16 26.34 -19.30
N ILE A 4 -37.40 26.39 -20.63
CA ILE A 4 -36.43 26.83 -21.61
C ILE A 4 -37.05 27.98 -22.40
N ASP A 5 -36.39 29.13 -22.49
CA ASP A 5 -36.83 30.28 -23.22
C ASP A 5 -36.48 30.15 -24.74
N LYS A 6 -37.00 31.04 -25.59
CA LYS A 6 -36.77 31.05 -27.03
C LYS A 6 -35.29 31.22 -27.42
N ASN A 7 -34.44 31.61 -26.51
CA ASN A 7 -32.97 31.78 -26.65
C ASN A 7 -32.16 30.63 -26.07
N GLY A 8 -32.80 29.51 -25.67
CA GLY A 8 -32.12 28.34 -25.11
C GLY A 8 -31.60 28.54 -23.70
N ARG A 9 -32.20 29.45 -22.91
CA ARG A 9 -31.79 29.73 -21.52
C ARG A 9 -32.71 29.02 -20.53
N LEU A 10 -32.13 28.26 -19.62
CA LEU A 10 -32.82 27.68 -18.47
C LEU A 10 -33.07 28.78 -17.43
N PHE A 11 -34.33 28.94 -17.02
CA PHE A 11 -34.76 29.97 -16.08
C PHE A 11 -34.35 31.41 -16.43
N GLY A 12 -34.10 31.71 -17.71
CA GLY A 12 -33.74 33.04 -18.20
C GLY A 12 -32.33 33.53 -17.89
N LYS A 13 -31.50 32.70 -17.21
CA LYS A 13 -30.16 33.10 -16.77
C LYS A 13 -29.01 32.18 -17.24
N LEU A 14 -29.26 30.91 -17.45
CA LEU A 14 -28.24 29.92 -17.85
C LEU A 14 -28.49 29.45 -19.30
N ASN A 15 -27.49 29.58 -20.13
CA ASN A 15 -27.55 29.03 -21.48
C ASN A 15 -27.41 27.49 -21.41
N LEU A 16 -28.30 26.80 -22.14
CA LEU A 16 -28.29 25.33 -22.19
C LEU A 16 -26.94 24.78 -22.70
N ILE A 17 -26.31 25.51 -23.62
CA ILE A 17 -25.00 25.17 -24.18
C ILE A 17 -23.91 25.29 -23.14
N ASP A 18 -23.91 26.34 -22.32
CA ASP A 18 -22.93 26.52 -21.23
C ASP A 18 -23.07 25.43 -20.17
N LEU A 19 -24.32 25.05 -19.86
CA LEU A 19 -24.57 23.94 -18.94
C LEU A 19 -24.04 22.60 -19.47
N ALA A 20 -24.24 22.33 -20.77
CA ALA A 20 -23.74 21.14 -21.45
C ALA A 20 -22.18 21.10 -21.44
N VAL A 21 -21.54 22.24 -21.71
CA VAL A 21 -20.08 22.36 -21.69
C VAL A 21 -19.53 22.12 -20.26
N ILE A 22 -20.14 22.70 -19.23
CA ILE A 22 -19.77 22.50 -17.85
C ILE A 22 -19.93 21.01 -17.47
N LEU A 23 -21.03 20.37 -17.87
CA LEU A 23 -21.26 18.95 -17.60
C LEU A 23 -20.16 18.07 -18.23
N VAL A 24 -19.79 18.35 -19.49
CA VAL A 24 -18.71 17.62 -20.18
C VAL A 24 -17.38 17.81 -19.47
N ILE A 25 -17.06 19.02 -19.02
CA ILE A 25 -15.83 19.31 -18.28
C ILE A 25 -15.81 18.54 -16.95
N VAL A 26 -16.92 18.53 -16.22
CA VAL A 26 -17.03 17.80 -14.94
C VAL A 26 -16.88 16.29 -15.13
N VAL A 27 -17.52 15.73 -16.16
CA VAL A 27 -17.40 14.30 -16.48
C VAL A 27 -15.97 13.95 -16.90
N ALA A 28 -15.34 14.78 -17.73
CA ALA A 28 -13.95 14.58 -18.14
C ALA A 28 -12.97 14.68 -16.96
N ALA A 29 -13.17 15.65 -16.07
CA ALA A 29 -12.35 15.79 -14.85
C ALA A 29 -12.54 14.60 -13.89
N ALA A 30 -13.77 14.12 -13.73
CA ALA A 30 -14.07 12.93 -12.93
C ALA A 30 -13.44 11.67 -13.52
N ALA A 31 -13.52 11.48 -14.84
CA ALA A 31 -12.91 10.34 -15.53
C ALA A 31 -11.37 10.37 -15.43
N LEU A 32 -10.77 11.56 -15.55
CA LEU A 32 -9.32 11.74 -15.39
C LEU A 32 -8.89 11.47 -13.93
N GLY A 33 -9.64 11.96 -12.96
CA GLY A 33 -9.40 11.73 -11.53
C GLY A 33 -9.48 10.25 -11.18
N MET A 34 -10.49 9.53 -11.69
CA MET A 34 -10.63 8.08 -11.52
C MET A 34 -9.48 7.29 -12.17
N LYS A 35 -9.00 7.74 -13.33
CA LYS A 35 -7.88 7.09 -14.02
C LYS A 35 -6.53 7.29 -13.32
N LEU A 36 -6.31 8.45 -12.71
CA LEU A 36 -5.05 8.81 -12.05
C LEU A 36 -5.00 8.37 -10.58
N PHE A 37 -6.14 8.32 -9.88
CA PHE A 37 -6.19 8.11 -8.43
C PHE A 37 -7.19 7.04 -8.00
N GLY A 38 -8.06 6.58 -8.88
CA GLY A 38 -9.29 5.90 -8.49
C GLY A 38 -9.16 4.41 -8.17
N ASN A 39 -8.25 3.68 -8.80
CA ASN A 39 -8.19 2.22 -8.62
C ASN A 39 -7.72 1.86 -7.20
N ASP A 40 -6.66 2.50 -6.73
CA ASP A 40 -6.13 2.25 -5.39
C ASP A 40 -7.08 2.75 -4.29
N ALA A 41 -7.74 3.87 -4.51
CA ALA A 41 -8.69 4.43 -3.56
C ALA A 41 -9.98 3.60 -3.46
N VAL A 42 -10.49 3.10 -4.57
CA VAL A 42 -11.69 2.25 -4.61
C VAL A 42 -11.42 0.89 -3.98
N GLU A 43 -10.28 0.26 -4.25
CA GLU A 43 -9.89 -1.00 -3.61
C GLU A 43 -9.73 -0.82 -2.10
N ALA A 44 -9.12 0.26 -1.66
CA ALA A 44 -8.94 0.55 -0.23
C ALA A 44 -10.27 0.75 0.52
N VAL A 45 -11.29 1.29 -0.14
CA VAL A 45 -12.62 1.51 0.47
C VAL A 45 -13.48 0.24 0.46
N THR A 46 -13.31 -0.64 -0.52
CA THR A 46 -14.17 -1.83 -0.70
C THR A 46 -13.57 -3.12 -0.16
N SER A 47 -12.25 -3.16 0.05
CA SER A 47 -11.57 -4.35 0.55
C SER A 47 -11.56 -4.39 2.08
N PRO A 48 -11.96 -5.51 2.70
CA PRO A 48 -11.89 -5.63 4.14
C PRO A 48 -10.43 -5.64 4.63
N ASP A 49 -10.22 -5.08 5.80
CA ASP A 49 -8.94 -5.13 6.48
C ASP A 49 -8.73 -6.51 7.12
N VAL A 50 -7.55 -7.05 6.93
CA VAL A 50 -7.11 -8.34 7.49
C VAL A 50 -5.81 -8.14 8.26
N THR A 51 -5.68 -8.80 9.39
CA THR A 51 -4.38 -8.86 10.09
C THR A 51 -3.50 -9.90 9.41
N VAL A 52 -2.33 -9.47 8.97
CA VAL A 52 -1.32 -10.35 8.37
C VAL A 52 -0.07 -10.40 9.22
N SER A 53 0.51 -11.59 9.31
CA SER A 53 1.84 -11.83 9.86
C SER A 53 2.68 -12.48 8.79
N TYR A 54 3.85 -11.94 8.51
CA TYR A 54 4.73 -12.50 7.49
C TYR A 54 6.19 -12.39 7.89
N GLN A 55 7.01 -13.23 7.30
CA GLN A 55 8.45 -13.22 7.49
C GLN A 55 9.17 -12.84 6.21
N VAL A 56 10.21 -12.02 6.38
CA VAL A 56 11.12 -11.62 5.31
C VAL A 56 12.51 -12.13 5.66
N VAL A 57 13.11 -12.89 4.73
CA VAL A 57 14.51 -13.30 4.86
C VAL A 57 15.40 -12.37 4.04
N CYS A 58 16.38 -11.81 4.69
CA CYS A 58 17.45 -11.01 4.08
C CYS A 58 18.73 -11.84 4.12
N GLU A 59 19.19 -12.28 2.98
CA GLU A 59 20.34 -13.18 2.86
C GLU A 59 21.66 -12.40 2.82
N ASP A 60 22.74 -13.04 3.30
CA ASP A 60 24.11 -12.52 3.26
C ASP A 60 24.25 -11.10 3.83
N VAL A 61 23.79 -10.92 5.04
CA VAL A 61 23.86 -9.63 5.75
C VAL A 61 25.21 -9.51 6.47
N PRO A 62 25.89 -8.35 6.39
CA PRO A 62 27.11 -8.11 7.18
C PRO A 62 26.86 -8.27 8.68
N GLU A 63 27.82 -8.84 9.39
CA GLU A 63 27.70 -9.13 10.84
C GLU A 63 27.32 -7.90 11.67
N ALA A 64 27.93 -6.76 11.39
CA ALA A 64 27.61 -5.51 12.09
C ALA A 64 26.16 -5.03 11.87
N VAL A 65 25.61 -5.27 10.67
CA VAL A 65 24.22 -4.94 10.32
C VAL A 65 23.29 -5.95 11.02
N ALA A 66 23.63 -7.23 11.02
CA ALA A 66 22.85 -8.26 11.68
C ALA A 66 22.76 -8.02 13.19
N GLU A 67 23.87 -7.68 13.84
CA GLU A 67 23.92 -7.32 15.27
C GLU A 67 23.04 -6.11 15.58
N TYR A 68 23.17 -5.03 14.79
CA TYR A 68 22.35 -3.84 14.98
C TYR A 68 20.85 -4.13 14.78
N CYS A 69 20.48 -4.88 13.75
CA CYS A 69 19.09 -5.23 13.47
C CYS A 69 18.46 -6.10 14.57
N THR A 70 19.18 -7.08 15.09
CA THR A 70 18.67 -7.94 16.17
C THR A 70 18.45 -7.18 17.47
N GLU A 71 19.22 -6.14 17.73
CA GLU A 71 19.07 -5.29 18.93
C GLU A 71 18.03 -4.16 18.73
N ASN A 72 17.82 -3.69 17.50
CA ASN A 72 17.04 -2.49 17.20
C ASN A 72 15.92 -2.74 16.17
N TYR A 73 15.40 -3.94 16.07
CA TYR A 73 14.41 -4.30 15.05
C TYR A 73 13.04 -3.64 15.25
N ALA A 74 12.66 -3.36 16.47
CA ALA A 74 11.32 -2.86 16.78
C ALA A 74 11.07 -1.50 16.14
N GLY A 75 10.13 -1.44 15.23
CA GLY A 75 9.79 -0.21 14.54
C GLY A 75 8.63 -0.37 13.58
N GLN A 76 8.05 0.75 13.20
CA GLN A 76 6.99 0.82 12.23
C GLN A 76 7.57 0.87 10.82
N LEU A 77 7.00 0.10 9.91
CA LEU A 77 7.43 0.07 8.53
C LEU A 77 7.11 1.37 7.80
N LEU A 78 8.01 1.73 6.89
CA LEU A 78 7.90 2.85 5.97
C LEU A 78 7.82 2.33 4.53
N SER A 79 6.99 2.95 3.72
CA SER A 79 6.97 2.74 2.27
C SER A 79 6.68 4.05 1.57
N SER A 80 7.53 4.40 0.60
CA SER A 80 7.40 5.66 -0.18
C SER A 80 7.26 6.91 0.70
N GLY A 81 8.02 6.96 1.82
CA GLY A 81 7.99 8.07 2.76
C GLY A 81 6.77 8.15 3.67
N LYS A 82 5.93 7.11 3.68
CA LYS A 82 4.73 7.03 4.53
C LYS A 82 4.84 5.87 5.51
N LEU A 83 4.35 6.09 6.72
CA LEU A 83 4.20 5.03 7.72
C LEU A 83 3.08 4.06 7.29
N LEU A 84 3.39 2.77 7.34
CA LEU A 84 2.41 1.70 7.15
C LEU A 84 1.86 1.27 8.51
N ASN A 85 0.65 0.72 8.52
CA ASN A 85 0.10 0.07 9.72
C ASN A 85 0.69 -1.34 9.87
N ALA A 86 2.00 -1.41 10.00
CA ALA A 86 2.78 -2.61 10.09
C ALA A 86 4.02 -2.38 10.95
N TYR A 87 4.34 -3.36 11.78
CA TYR A 87 5.43 -3.28 12.75
C TYR A 87 6.30 -4.53 12.69
N ILE A 88 7.60 -4.35 12.87
CA ILE A 88 8.51 -5.49 13.04
C ILE A 88 8.34 -5.98 14.49
N THR A 89 7.95 -7.24 14.63
CA THR A 89 7.71 -7.89 15.94
C THR A 89 8.83 -8.83 16.34
N GLY A 90 9.73 -9.17 15.43
CA GLY A 90 10.87 -10.03 15.70
C GLY A 90 11.96 -9.91 14.64
N CYS A 91 13.19 -10.17 15.05
CA CYS A 91 14.34 -10.29 14.16
C CYS A 91 15.28 -11.37 14.70
N GLU A 92 15.58 -12.36 13.89
CA GLU A 92 16.47 -13.47 14.22
C GLU A 92 17.60 -13.55 13.20
N ALA A 93 18.83 -13.64 13.70
CA ALA A 93 20.01 -13.87 12.86
C ALA A 93 20.37 -15.36 12.88
N VAL A 94 20.54 -15.93 11.70
CA VAL A 94 20.91 -17.34 11.51
C VAL A 94 22.24 -17.40 10.77
N GLU A 95 23.25 -18.04 11.41
CA GLU A 95 24.50 -18.33 10.75
C GLU A 95 24.33 -19.52 9.81
N MET A 96 24.73 -19.32 8.56
CA MET A 96 24.66 -20.33 7.52
C MET A 96 25.98 -21.14 7.44
N PRO A 97 25.96 -22.37 6.87
CA PRO A 97 27.16 -23.21 6.76
C PRO A 97 28.32 -22.59 5.97
N ASP A 98 28.04 -21.62 5.12
CA ASP A 98 29.02 -20.88 4.32
C ASP A 98 29.57 -19.61 5.01
N GLU A 99 29.31 -19.48 6.32
CA GLU A 99 29.71 -18.34 7.18
C GLU A 99 28.98 -17.04 6.86
N THR A 100 27.92 -17.07 6.04
CA THR A 100 27.02 -15.92 5.84
C THR A 100 25.98 -15.86 6.94
N ILE A 101 25.37 -14.68 7.13
CA ILE A 101 24.31 -14.46 8.11
C ILE A 101 23.03 -14.07 7.38
N ASP A 102 21.97 -14.82 7.63
CA ASP A 102 20.63 -14.49 7.16
C ASP A 102 19.81 -13.88 8.29
N LEU A 103 19.10 -12.79 8.00
CA LEU A 103 18.16 -12.17 8.93
C LEU A 103 16.73 -12.53 8.58
N TYR A 104 15.98 -12.97 9.58
CA TYR A 104 14.54 -13.22 9.47
C TYR A 104 13.79 -12.16 10.26
N PHE A 105 13.09 -11.30 9.56
CA PHE A 105 12.20 -10.32 10.16
C PHE A 105 10.78 -10.87 10.23
N THR A 106 10.15 -10.79 11.38
CA THR A 106 8.72 -11.05 11.55
C THR A 106 7.99 -9.72 11.59
N ILE A 107 6.99 -9.58 10.75
CA ILE A 107 6.23 -8.34 10.59
C ILE A 107 4.76 -8.64 10.77
N GLU A 108 4.08 -7.84 11.58
CA GLU A 108 2.63 -7.88 11.74
C GLU A 108 2.02 -6.54 11.33
N GLY A 109 0.90 -6.59 10.66
CA GLY A 109 0.21 -5.38 10.24
C GLY A 109 -1.18 -5.63 9.69
N THR A 110 -1.81 -4.54 9.29
CA THR A 110 -3.12 -4.56 8.66
C THR A 110 -2.96 -4.38 7.16
N ALA A 111 -3.49 -5.35 6.42
CA ALA A 111 -3.53 -5.33 4.96
C ALA A 111 -4.98 -5.27 4.47
N SER A 112 -5.22 -4.67 3.34
CA SER A 112 -6.48 -4.83 2.62
C SER A 112 -6.47 -6.12 1.81
N TYR A 113 -7.60 -6.81 1.73
CA TYR A 113 -7.74 -8.04 0.99
C TYR A 113 -8.84 -7.95 -0.05
N ALA A 114 -8.46 -7.95 -1.31
CA ALA A 114 -9.39 -7.83 -2.45
C ALA A 114 -9.87 -9.19 -3.01
N GLY A 115 -9.76 -10.27 -2.22
CA GLY A 115 -10.15 -11.64 -2.62
C GLY A 115 -9.06 -12.44 -3.33
N TYR A 116 -8.00 -11.80 -3.80
CA TYR A 116 -6.89 -12.45 -4.52
C TYR A 116 -5.50 -11.92 -4.12
N THR A 117 -5.42 -10.82 -3.41
CA THR A 117 -4.14 -10.24 -2.99
C THR A 117 -4.27 -9.47 -1.68
N TYR A 118 -3.21 -9.52 -0.88
CA TYR A 118 -3.05 -8.69 0.31
C TYR A 118 -2.24 -7.46 -0.07
N LYS A 119 -2.73 -6.27 0.28
CA LYS A 119 -2.02 -5.01 0.07
C LYS A 119 -1.83 -4.28 1.39
N MET A 120 -0.61 -3.85 1.62
CA MET A 120 -0.23 -3.00 2.74
C MET A 120 0.24 -1.66 2.20
N GLY A 121 -0.62 -0.65 2.27
CA GLY A 121 -0.44 0.58 1.50
C GLY A 121 -0.50 0.30 0.01
N SER A 122 0.52 0.70 -0.74
CA SER A 122 0.66 0.41 -2.17
C SER A 122 1.39 -0.90 -2.48
N GLN A 123 1.85 -1.61 -1.45
CA GLN A 123 2.71 -2.77 -1.59
C GLN A 123 1.91 -4.07 -1.43
N GLU A 124 2.04 -4.98 -2.38
CA GLU A 124 1.51 -6.33 -2.25
C GLU A 124 2.35 -7.16 -1.28
N VAL A 125 1.69 -8.06 -0.55
CA VAL A 125 2.34 -9.01 0.35
C VAL A 125 2.04 -10.43 -0.13
N ARG A 126 3.08 -11.12 -0.57
CA ARG A 126 2.98 -12.47 -1.14
C ARG A 126 4.29 -13.23 -0.95
N VAL A 127 4.21 -14.51 -0.59
CA VAL A 127 5.41 -15.35 -0.48
C VAL A 127 6.15 -15.41 -1.81
N GLY A 128 7.46 -15.20 -1.78
CA GLY A 128 8.33 -15.16 -2.95
C GLY A 128 8.57 -13.77 -3.53
N MET A 129 7.86 -12.74 -3.04
CA MET A 129 8.10 -11.36 -3.48
C MET A 129 9.28 -10.73 -2.77
N GLU A 130 10.02 -9.93 -3.52
CA GLU A 130 10.99 -9.02 -2.92
C GLU A 130 10.29 -8.01 -2.01
N HIS A 131 10.87 -7.77 -0.86
CA HIS A 131 10.31 -6.86 0.13
C HIS A 131 11.40 -6.04 0.79
N LEU A 132 11.26 -4.75 0.74
CA LEU A 132 12.15 -3.84 1.44
C LEU A 132 11.66 -3.64 2.88
N VAL A 133 12.37 -4.20 3.85
CA VAL A 133 12.14 -3.94 5.26
C VAL A 133 12.77 -2.61 5.61
N LYS A 134 11.95 -1.61 5.83
CA LYS A 134 12.41 -0.24 6.07
C LYS A 134 11.69 0.38 7.25
N THR A 135 12.47 0.84 8.21
CA THR A 135 12.02 1.66 9.34
C THR A 135 12.81 2.97 9.37
N SER A 136 12.65 3.79 10.41
CA SER A 136 13.51 4.97 10.61
C SER A 136 14.99 4.64 10.77
N ASP A 137 15.30 3.43 11.27
CA ASP A 137 16.65 3.08 11.72
C ASP A 137 17.33 2.02 10.86
N ILE A 138 16.55 1.17 10.17
CA ILE A 138 17.08 0.05 9.38
C ILE A 138 16.44 -0.03 8.00
N GLU A 139 17.20 -0.53 7.06
CA GLU A 139 16.75 -0.85 5.71
C GLU A 139 17.44 -2.13 5.24
N CYS A 140 16.65 -3.18 4.97
CA CYS A 140 17.14 -4.46 4.47
C CYS A 140 16.24 -4.94 3.34
N ASN A 141 16.85 -5.33 2.23
CA ASN A 141 16.13 -5.94 1.12
C ASN A 141 16.12 -7.46 1.26
N GLY A 142 14.96 -8.06 1.17
CA GLY A 142 14.78 -9.48 1.32
C GLY A 142 13.63 -10.04 0.50
N VAL A 143 13.25 -11.27 0.81
CA VAL A 143 12.16 -11.99 0.15
C VAL A 143 11.18 -12.46 1.23
N ILE A 144 9.89 -12.30 0.97
CA ILE A 144 8.85 -12.84 1.85
C ILE A 144 8.88 -14.37 1.78
N CYS A 145 9.18 -15.02 2.89
CA CYS A 145 9.32 -16.48 2.96
C CYS A 145 8.16 -17.19 3.68
N ALA A 146 7.35 -16.46 4.43
CA ALA A 146 6.16 -17.00 5.09
C ALA A 146 5.07 -15.93 5.20
N LEU A 147 3.82 -16.33 5.14
CA LEU A 147 2.66 -15.45 5.26
C LEU A 147 1.51 -16.18 5.95
N GLU A 148 0.97 -15.56 6.96
CA GLU A 148 -0.24 -16.00 7.65
C GLU A 148 -1.22 -14.82 7.72
N ALA A 149 -2.46 -15.06 7.32
CA ALA A 149 -3.51 -14.06 7.37
C ALA A 149 -4.65 -14.50 8.29
N LYS A 150 -5.09 -13.60 9.17
CA LYS A 150 -6.25 -13.80 10.03
C LYS A 150 -7.41 -13.00 9.49
N HIS A 151 -8.35 -13.71 8.86
CA HIS A 151 -9.63 -13.13 8.47
C HIS A 151 -10.49 -13.00 9.71
N GLY A 152 -10.72 -11.78 10.11
CA GLY A 152 -11.55 -11.42 11.27
C GLY A 152 -13.04 -11.54 10.98
#